data_9c59f182f988b734d89075f36a23fecf
#
_entry.id   9c59f182f988b734d89075f36a23fecf
#
_cell.length_a   1.000
_cell.length_b   1.000
_cell.length_c   1.000
_cell.angle_alpha   90.00
_cell.angle_beta   90.00
_cell.angle_gamma   90.00
#
_symmetry.space_group_name_H-M   'P 1'
#
loop_
_entity.id
_entity.type
_entity.pdbx_description
1 polymer ?
#
loop_
_entity_poly.entity_id
_entity_poly.type
_entity_poly.pdbx_seq_one_letter_code
_entity_poly.pdbx_strand_id
1 'polypeptide(L)'
;MVKRMLWKDIRQTLSKSKGRVVSIVCLMALGSFALVGLKVTGPDMQATAAGFYGRNNLADITVVSNYGISKDDERIIGKADGIKEVEYGYFKDVVISGTDRSMRIYSKPDAVSTYDVTEGRLPKRTGEIALDMKERDRFAVGSTLNVAEKTDIAGGTVLRHHKFTVVGFVRASETLSCLNMGQSTAGGGELKGYAVAVPGEFDSDVKMIARATYEDTEGLDYWSAEYRDAVQKHKDQLVTLLANQPKAREATIRSQQRKKIDEAKDKVKTSKQQLADAQRQLDDAKQQIDNAKDQLSEGSAEAVEEGSAAAAQ
;
A
#
# COMPACT_ATOMS: atom_id res chain seq x y z
N MET A 1 -40.64 -65.48 -24.14
CA MET A 1 -40.28 -65.43 -25.54
C MET A 1 -40.34 -64.03 -26.13
N VAL A 2 -41.31 -63.20 -25.80
CA VAL A 2 -41.54 -61.86 -26.37
C VAL A 2 -40.35 -60.91 -26.18
N LYS A 3 -39.72 -60.83 -25.00
CA LYS A 3 -38.57 -59.98 -24.73
C LYS A 3 -37.36 -60.25 -25.64
N ARG A 4 -37.09 -61.50 -26.01
CA ARG A 4 -35.94 -61.85 -26.84
C ARG A 4 -36.16 -61.48 -28.31
N MET A 5 -37.38 -61.54 -28.84
CA MET A 5 -37.74 -61.08 -30.15
C MET A 5 -37.66 -59.55 -30.27
N LEU A 6 -38.18 -58.82 -29.30
CA LEU A 6 -38.11 -57.34 -29.24
C LEU A 6 -36.70 -56.84 -29.28
N TRP A 7 -35.79 -57.43 -28.50
CA TRP A 7 -34.36 -57.06 -28.51
C TRP A 7 -33.68 -57.39 -29.87
N LYS A 8 -34.11 -58.45 -30.55
CA LYS A 8 -33.55 -58.79 -31.81
C LYS A 8 -34.01 -57.82 -32.92
N ASP A 9 -35.25 -57.35 -32.88
CA ASP A 9 -35.79 -56.36 -33.80
C ASP A 9 -35.18 -54.95 -33.55
N ILE A 10 -35.05 -54.53 -32.31
CA ILE A 10 -34.39 -53.28 -31.99
C ILE A 10 -32.93 -53.27 -32.46
N ARG A 11 -32.18 -54.37 -32.24
CA ARG A 11 -30.79 -54.49 -32.69
C ARG A 11 -30.65 -54.49 -34.19
N GLN A 12 -31.61 -55.10 -34.90
CA GLN A 12 -31.64 -55.15 -36.38
C GLN A 12 -32.00 -53.78 -36.98
N THR A 13 -32.93 -53.05 -36.39
CA THR A 13 -33.31 -51.71 -36.81
C THR A 13 -32.19 -50.71 -36.54
N LEU A 14 -31.55 -50.78 -35.41
CA LEU A 14 -30.34 -49.98 -35.06
C LEU A 14 -29.18 -50.26 -36.00
N SER A 15 -29.00 -51.56 -36.44
CA SER A 15 -27.93 -51.94 -37.35
C SER A 15 -28.16 -51.44 -38.76
N LYS A 16 -29.42 -51.28 -39.22
CA LYS A 16 -29.79 -50.78 -40.56
C LYS A 16 -29.67 -49.23 -40.63
N SER A 17 -29.72 -48.48 -39.50
CA SER A 17 -29.67 -47.03 -39.49
C SER A 17 -28.49 -46.50 -38.60
N LYS A 18 -27.35 -47.15 -38.72
CA LYS A 18 -26.16 -46.84 -37.87
C LYS A 18 -25.77 -45.35 -37.87
N GLY A 19 -25.77 -44.70 -39.03
CA GLY A 19 -25.40 -43.28 -39.13
C GLY A 19 -26.35 -42.37 -38.33
N ARG A 20 -27.66 -42.61 -38.39
CA ARG A 20 -28.66 -41.83 -37.65
C ARG A 20 -28.53 -42.06 -36.16
N VAL A 21 -28.34 -43.31 -35.75
CA VAL A 21 -28.15 -43.65 -34.30
C VAL A 21 -26.89 -43.02 -33.75
N VAL A 22 -25.77 -43.11 -34.46
CA VAL A 22 -24.49 -42.48 -34.05
C VAL A 22 -24.66 -40.97 -33.94
N SER A 23 -25.31 -40.30 -34.92
CA SER A 23 -25.56 -38.86 -34.88
C SER A 23 -26.36 -38.44 -33.63
N ILE A 24 -27.43 -39.19 -33.30
CA ILE A 24 -28.26 -38.91 -32.12
C ILE A 24 -27.45 -39.13 -30.86
N VAL A 25 -26.68 -40.22 -30.73
CA VAL A 25 -25.82 -40.49 -29.58
C VAL A 25 -24.75 -39.40 -29.41
N CYS A 26 -24.09 -39.00 -30.52
CA CYS A 26 -23.11 -37.89 -30.47
C CYS A 26 -23.74 -36.57 -30.02
N LEU A 27 -24.94 -36.27 -30.52
CA LEU A 27 -25.65 -35.04 -30.15
C LEU A 27 -26.06 -35.04 -28.67
N MET A 28 -26.56 -36.15 -28.15
CA MET A 28 -26.88 -36.33 -26.74
C MET A 28 -25.62 -36.28 -25.86
N ALA A 29 -24.53 -36.92 -26.31
CA ALA A 29 -23.25 -36.90 -25.60
C ALA A 29 -22.67 -35.49 -25.52
N LEU A 30 -22.71 -34.73 -26.64
CA LEU A 30 -22.28 -33.33 -26.68
C LEU A 30 -23.11 -32.44 -25.72
N GLY A 31 -24.44 -32.60 -25.76
CA GLY A 31 -25.33 -31.85 -24.85
C GLY A 31 -25.08 -32.17 -23.36
N SER A 32 -24.92 -33.46 -23.05
CA SER A 32 -24.61 -33.91 -21.69
C SER A 32 -23.24 -33.43 -21.24
N PHE A 33 -22.22 -33.49 -22.10
CA PHE A 33 -20.88 -33.03 -21.81
C PHE A 33 -20.85 -31.51 -21.56
N ALA A 34 -21.52 -30.72 -22.39
CA ALA A 34 -21.63 -29.28 -22.19
C ALA A 34 -22.33 -28.93 -20.87
N LEU A 35 -23.44 -29.61 -20.56
CA LEU A 35 -24.19 -29.38 -19.31
C LEU A 35 -23.37 -29.75 -18.08
N VAL A 36 -22.71 -30.91 -18.09
CA VAL A 36 -21.86 -31.34 -16.96
C VAL A 36 -20.66 -30.44 -16.82
N GLY A 37 -20.00 -30.06 -17.92
CA GLY A 37 -18.86 -29.15 -17.92
C GLY A 37 -19.21 -27.80 -17.29
N LEU A 38 -20.33 -27.20 -17.69
CA LEU A 38 -20.82 -25.95 -17.11
C LEU A 38 -21.16 -26.06 -15.60
N LYS A 39 -21.78 -27.19 -15.21
CA LYS A 39 -22.14 -27.40 -13.80
C LYS A 39 -20.94 -27.63 -12.89
N VAL A 40 -19.88 -28.25 -13.38
CA VAL A 40 -18.69 -28.56 -12.56
C VAL A 40 -17.73 -27.37 -12.47
N THR A 41 -17.71 -26.50 -13.47
CA THR A 41 -16.79 -25.35 -13.50
C THR A 41 -16.93 -24.43 -12.29
N GLY A 42 -18.14 -24.14 -11.84
CA GLY A 42 -18.38 -23.27 -10.65
C GLY A 42 -17.77 -23.85 -9.38
N PRO A 43 -18.18 -25.05 -8.96
CA PRO A 43 -17.60 -25.74 -7.80
C PRO A 43 -16.08 -25.88 -7.84
N ASP A 44 -15.52 -26.23 -9.01
CA ASP A 44 -14.06 -26.40 -9.17
C ASP A 44 -13.30 -25.06 -8.99
N MET A 45 -13.85 -23.98 -9.53
CA MET A 45 -13.30 -22.63 -9.31
C MET A 45 -13.35 -22.24 -7.82
N GLN A 46 -14.47 -22.52 -7.16
CA GLN A 46 -14.62 -22.25 -5.72
C GLN A 46 -13.64 -23.08 -4.89
N ALA A 47 -13.51 -24.39 -5.17
CA ALA A 47 -12.57 -25.26 -4.47
C ALA A 47 -11.11 -24.81 -4.67
N THR A 48 -10.75 -24.40 -5.89
CA THR A 48 -9.42 -23.88 -6.20
C THR A 48 -9.13 -22.59 -5.44
N ALA A 49 -10.10 -21.66 -5.41
CA ALA A 49 -10.00 -20.41 -4.68
C ALA A 49 -9.94 -20.64 -3.17
N ALA A 50 -10.77 -21.54 -2.60
CA ALA A 50 -10.73 -21.91 -1.18
C ALA A 50 -9.36 -22.45 -0.78
N GLY A 51 -8.79 -23.35 -1.61
CA GLY A 51 -7.45 -23.88 -1.37
C GLY A 51 -6.36 -22.80 -1.42
N PHE A 52 -6.51 -21.78 -2.27
CA PHE A 52 -5.61 -20.63 -2.32
C PHE A 52 -5.75 -19.72 -1.10
N TYR A 53 -6.97 -19.44 -0.66
CA TYR A 53 -7.26 -18.63 0.52
C TYR A 53 -6.75 -19.30 1.81
N GLY A 54 -7.04 -20.58 1.97
CA GLY A 54 -6.60 -21.34 3.15
C GLY A 54 -5.08 -21.41 3.28
N ARG A 55 -4.35 -21.64 2.16
CA ARG A 55 -2.87 -21.68 2.18
C ARG A 55 -2.25 -20.34 2.55
N ASN A 56 -2.89 -19.24 2.19
CA ASN A 56 -2.39 -17.90 2.47
C ASN A 56 -3.01 -17.29 3.73
N ASN A 57 -3.78 -18.06 4.51
CA ASN A 57 -4.47 -17.58 5.71
C ASN A 57 -5.19 -16.26 5.47
N LEU A 58 -6.10 -16.23 4.48
CA LEU A 58 -6.82 -15.02 4.09
C LEU A 58 -7.55 -14.43 5.28
N ALA A 59 -7.38 -13.14 5.52
CA ALA A 59 -8.12 -12.41 6.55
C ALA A 59 -9.62 -12.43 6.28
N ASP A 60 -10.43 -12.68 7.31
CA ASP A 60 -11.88 -12.58 7.26
C ASP A 60 -12.33 -11.11 7.17
N ILE A 61 -11.62 -10.24 7.92
CA ILE A 61 -11.89 -8.81 7.94
C ILE A 61 -10.57 -8.04 7.85
N THR A 62 -10.56 -7.03 6.99
CA THR A 62 -9.46 -6.08 6.88
C THR A 62 -9.93 -4.69 7.24
N VAL A 63 -9.28 -4.09 8.23
CA VAL A 63 -9.51 -2.69 8.65
C VAL A 63 -8.41 -1.83 8.03
N VAL A 64 -8.81 -0.79 7.32
CA VAL A 64 -7.89 0.14 6.64
C VAL A 64 -8.12 1.55 7.15
N SER A 65 -7.04 2.27 7.46
CA SER A 65 -7.10 3.67 7.89
C SER A 65 -6.08 4.52 7.16
N ASN A 66 -6.53 5.55 6.45
CA ASN A 66 -5.65 6.53 5.81
C ASN A 66 -4.96 7.48 6.81
N TYR A 67 -5.48 7.58 8.02
CA TYR A 67 -4.91 8.40 9.10
C TYR A 67 -4.10 7.58 10.11
N GLY A 68 -3.95 6.30 9.84
CA GLY A 68 -3.24 5.33 10.67
C GLY A 68 -4.13 4.72 11.75
N ILE A 69 -3.75 3.52 12.16
CA ILE A 69 -4.28 2.74 13.27
C ILE A 69 -3.37 3.03 14.46
N SER A 70 -3.90 3.70 15.48
CA SER A 70 -3.16 4.04 16.69
C SER A 70 -2.97 2.82 17.60
N LYS A 71 -2.09 2.92 18.60
CA LYS A 71 -1.94 1.87 19.63
C LYS A 71 -3.23 1.60 20.40
N ASP A 72 -4.08 2.60 20.55
CA ASP A 72 -5.40 2.43 21.17
C ASP A 72 -6.35 1.65 20.26
N ASP A 73 -6.32 1.92 18.95
CA ASP A 73 -7.08 1.16 17.96
C ASP A 73 -6.59 -0.30 17.89
N GLU A 74 -5.26 -0.53 17.90
CA GLU A 74 -4.68 -1.88 17.95
C GLU A 74 -5.18 -2.65 19.16
N ARG A 75 -5.24 -2.00 20.33
CA ARG A 75 -5.74 -2.61 21.56
C ARG A 75 -7.24 -2.92 21.50
N ILE A 76 -8.04 -2.06 20.87
CA ILE A 76 -9.47 -2.25 20.69
C ILE A 76 -9.72 -3.40 19.72
N ILE A 77 -9.06 -3.39 18.57
CA ILE A 77 -9.16 -4.45 17.56
C ILE A 77 -8.73 -5.79 18.16
N GLY A 78 -7.56 -5.85 18.82
CA GLY A 78 -7.02 -7.10 19.37
C GLY A 78 -7.81 -7.67 20.55
N LYS A 79 -8.76 -6.92 21.11
CA LYS A 79 -9.67 -7.38 22.18
C LYS A 79 -11.10 -7.64 21.69
N ALA A 80 -11.36 -7.51 20.39
CA ALA A 80 -12.67 -7.85 19.85
C ALA A 80 -12.94 -9.36 20.01
N ASP A 81 -14.20 -9.69 20.33
CA ASP A 81 -14.56 -11.07 20.63
C ASP A 81 -14.37 -11.99 19.41
N GLY A 82 -13.88 -13.20 19.66
CA GLY A 82 -13.71 -14.26 18.67
C GLY A 82 -12.50 -14.06 17.73
N ILE A 83 -11.63 -13.07 17.96
CA ILE A 83 -10.40 -12.93 17.18
C ILE A 83 -9.48 -14.11 17.45
N LYS A 84 -9.11 -14.82 16.37
CA LYS A 84 -8.10 -15.87 16.38
C LYS A 84 -6.69 -15.27 16.21
N GLU A 85 -6.52 -14.42 15.20
CA GLU A 85 -5.25 -13.79 14.90
C GLU A 85 -5.49 -12.40 14.29
N VAL A 86 -4.64 -11.43 14.63
CA VAL A 86 -4.63 -10.12 14.00
C VAL A 86 -3.22 -9.71 13.66
N GLU A 87 -3.02 -9.27 12.42
CA GLU A 87 -1.74 -8.79 11.93
C GLU A 87 -1.86 -7.35 11.44
N TYR A 88 -0.96 -6.49 11.94
CA TYR A 88 -0.91 -5.07 11.60
C TYR A 88 0.21 -4.81 10.60
N GLY A 89 -0.09 -3.99 9.60
CA GLY A 89 0.86 -3.67 8.55
C GLY A 89 0.79 -2.21 8.11
N TYR A 90 1.60 -1.93 7.10
CA TYR A 90 1.67 -0.65 6.43
C TYR A 90 1.27 -0.79 4.98
N PHE A 91 0.82 0.30 4.39
CA PHE A 91 0.78 0.45 2.94
C PHE A 91 1.02 1.90 2.54
N LYS A 92 1.47 2.10 1.32
CA LYS A 92 1.58 3.41 0.70
C LYS A 92 1.25 3.33 -0.78
N ASP A 93 0.44 4.28 -1.23
CA ASP A 93 0.17 4.46 -2.65
C ASP A 93 1.27 5.33 -3.27
N VAL A 94 1.81 4.86 -4.36
CA VAL A 94 2.88 5.50 -5.12
C VAL A 94 2.54 5.53 -6.61
N VAL A 95 3.27 6.33 -7.37
CA VAL A 95 3.22 6.32 -8.83
C VAL A 95 4.55 5.77 -9.35
N ILE A 96 4.50 4.90 -10.34
CA ILE A 96 5.71 4.43 -11.03
C ILE A 96 6.29 5.62 -11.80
N SER A 97 7.55 5.99 -11.50
CA SER A 97 8.20 7.18 -12.05
C SER A 97 8.19 7.17 -13.58
N GLY A 98 7.83 8.30 -14.17
CA GLY A 98 7.71 8.46 -15.62
C GLY A 98 6.41 7.92 -16.22
N THR A 99 5.45 7.51 -15.37
CA THR A 99 4.12 7.04 -15.80
C THR A 99 3.03 7.67 -14.93
N ASP A 100 1.76 7.46 -15.29
CA ASP A 100 0.58 7.80 -14.47
C ASP A 100 0.07 6.60 -13.64
N ARG A 101 0.78 5.47 -13.69
CA ARG A 101 0.36 4.21 -13.06
C ARG A 101 0.57 4.25 -11.56
N SER A 102 -0.50 4.17 -10.82
CA SER A 102 -0.48 4.03 -9.38
C SER A 102 -0.29 2.57 -8.94
N MET A 103 0.45 2.38 -7.87
CA MET A 103 0.74 1.09 -7.26
C MET A 103 0.63 1.24 -5.75
N ARG A 104 0.07 0.24 -5.06
CA ARG A 104 0.09 0.19 -3.60
C ARG A 104 1.20 -0.74 -3.13
N ILE A 105 2.13 -0.20 -2.35
CA ILE A 105 3.18 -0.99 -1.71
C ILE A 105 2.69 -1.37 -0.33
N TYR A 106 2.57 -2.68 -0.06
CA TYR A 106 2.22 -3.23 1.25
C TYR A 106 3.46 -3.68 1.99
N SER A 107 3.42 -3.61 3.31
CA SER A 107 4.38 -4.34 4.12
C SER A 107 4.12 -5.84 4.03
N LYS A 108 5.18 -6.62 3.94
CA LYS A 108 5.11 -8.10 3.93
C LYS A 108 4.44 -8.57 5.23
N PRO A 109 3.32 -9.30 5.16
CA PRO A 109 2.76 -9.97 6.31
C PRO A 109 3.54 -11.25 6.62
N ASP A 110 3.49 -11.69 7.87
CA ASP A 110 4.15 -12.91 8.33
C ASP A 110 3.18 -14.09 8.49
N ALA A 111 1.93 -13.85 8.88
CA ALA A 111 0.97 -14.88 9.21
C ALA A 111 -0.39 -14.75 8.49
N VAL A 112 -0.97 -13.57 8.38
CA VAL A 112 -2.33 -13.34 7.86
C VAL A 112 -2.28 -12.70 6.47
N SER A 113 -3.03 -13.25 5.52
CA SER A 113 -3.06 -12.82 4.11
C SER A 113 -1.67 -12.82 3.46
N THR A 114 -0.95 -13.92 3.61
CA THR A 114 0.39 -14.08 3.04
C THR A 114 0.36 -14.11 1.51
N TYR A 115 1.53 -13.98 0.89
CA TYR A 115 1.68 -13.91 -0.55
C TYR A 115 2.22 -15.23 -1.11
N ASP A 116 1.65 -15.68 -2.22
CA ASP A 116 2.13 -16.81 -2.99
C ASP A 116 3.21 -16.33 -3.99
N VAL A 117 4.45 -16.83 -3.86
CA VAL A 117 5.56 -16.47 -4.74
C VAL A 117 5.45 -17.22 -6.04
N THR A 118 5.35 -16.50 -7.15
CA THR A 118 5.27 -17.11 -8.49
C THR A 118 6.63 -17.18 -9.19
N GLU A 119 7.53 -16.23 -8.89
CA GLU A 119 8.88 -16.18 -9.43
C GLU A 119 9.80 -15.43 -8.47
N GLY A 120 11.06 -15.85 -8.35
CA GLY A 120 12.03 -15.21 -7.47
C GLY A 120 11.75 -15.49 -5.99
N ARG A 121 11.67 -14.45 -5.18
CA ARG A 121 11.45 -14.54 -3.73
C ARG A 121 10.75 -13.30 -3.15
N LEU A 122 10.27 -13.42 -1.92
CA LEU A 122 9.83 -12.26 -1.13
C LEU A 122 11.03 -11.39 -0.70
N PRO A 123 10.82 -10.06 -0.52
CA PRO A 123 11.84 -9.16 -0.01
C PRO A 123 12.29 -9.52 1.40
N LYS A 124 13.61 -9.40 1.66
CA LYS A 124 14.25 -9.68 2.95
C LYS A 124 14.90 -8.46 3.57
N ARG A 125 15.18 -7.43 2.77
CA ARG A 125 15.87 -6.19 3.19
C ARG A 125 15.15 -4.97 2.62
N THR A 126 15.40 -3.80 3.23
CA THR A 126 14.98 -2.51 2.69
C THR A 126 15.58 -2.30 1.30
N GLY A 127 14.86 -1.60 0.42
CA GLY A 127 15.24 -1.42 -0.97
C GLY A 127 14.95 -2.61 -1.90
N GLU A 128 14.42 -3.73 -1.37
CA GLU A 128 13.93 -4.86 -2.16
C GLU A 128 12.40 -4.80 -2.26
N ILE A 129 11.86 -5.22 -3.41
CA ILE A 129 10.43 -5.25 -3.65
C ILE A 129 10.03 -6.50 -4.45
N ALA A 130 8.87 -7.09 -4.11
CA ALA A 130 8.20 -8.07 -4.94
C ALA A 130 6.95 -7.45 -5.56
N LEU A 131 6.73 -7.68 -6.85
CA LEU A 131 5.65 -7.07 -7.61
C LEU A 131 4.50 -8.05 -7.83
N ASP A 132 3.32 -7.52 -8.12
CA ASP A 132 2.22 -8.31 -8.68
C ASP A 132 2.70 -9.08 -9.92
N MET A 133 2.33 -10.34 -10.01
CA MET A 133 2.65 -11.22 -11.15
C MET A 133 2.33 -10.57 -12.52
N LYS A 134 1.37 -9.69 -12.61
CA LYS A 134 1.00 -8.97 -13.85
C LYS A 134 2.04 -7.98 -14.33
N GLU A 135 2.94 -7.54 -13.46
CA GLU A 135 4.02 -6.63 -13.83
C GLU A 135 5.23 -7.37 -14.45
N ARG A 136 5.18 -8.70 -14.52
CA ARG A 136 6.23 -9.56 -15.09
C ARG A 136 6.60 -9.23 -16.55
N ASP A 137 5.64 -8.78 -17.34
CA ASP A 137 5.90 -8.38 -18.73
C ASP A 137 6.62 -7.05 -18.85
N ARG A 138 6.66 -6.26 -17.78
CA ARG A 138 7.29 -4.93 -17.73
C ARG A 138 8.59 -4.89 -16.94
N PHE A 139 8.72 -5.77 -15.97
CA PHE A 139 9.88 -5.83 -15.08
C PHE A 139 10.43 -7.25 -15.05
N ALA A 140 11.74 -7.37 -14.93
CA ALA A 140 12.41 -8.64 -14.69
C ALA A 140 12.94 -8.70 -13.25
N VAL A 141 13.12 -9.91 -12.71
CA VAL A 141 13.86 -10.08 -11.45
C VAL A 141 15.26 -9.51 -11.59
N GLY A 142 15.69 -8.69 -10.61
CA GLY A 142 16.94 -7.94 -10.65
C GLY A 142 16.83 -6.55 -11.27
N SER A 143 15.72 -6.22 -11.94
CA SER A 143 15.51 -4.87 -12.50
C SER A 143 15.23 -3.83 -11.40
N THR A 144 15.32 -2.57 -11.78
CA THR A 144 15.06 -1.44 -10.88
C THR A 144 13.66 -0.86 -11.11
N LEU A 145 12.90 -0.68 -10.03
CA LEU A 145 11.66 0.07 -10.00
C LEU A 145 11.91 1.42 -9.30
N ASN A 146 11.60 2.52 -9.98
CA ASN A 146 11.59 3.84 -9.37
C ASN A 146 10.14 4.28 -9.13
N VAL A 147 9.85 4.82 -7.95
CA VAL A 147 8.52 5.28 -7.56
C VAL A 147 8.56 6.73 -7.07
N ALA A 148 7.46 7.44 -7.27
CA ALA A 148 7.22 8.75 -6.70
C ALA A 148 6.10 8.63 -5.67
N GLU A 149 6.31 9.21 -4.49
CA GLU A 149 5.38 9.21 -3.37
C GLU A 149 4.81 10.61 -3.19
N LYS A 150 3.51 10.71 -2.94
CA LYS A 150 2.90 11.93 -2.44
C LYS A 150 3.20 12.05 -0.94
N THR A 151 3.75 13.21 -0.53
CA THR A 151 3.99 13.50 0.89
C THR A 151 2.72 13.31 1.71
N ASP A 152 2.88 12.87 2.93
CA ASP A 152 1.79 12.75 3.90
C ASP A 152 1.26 14.14 4.33
N ILE A 153 0.24 14.15 5.20
CA ILE A 153 -0.35 15.38 5.75
C ILE A 153 0.69 16.18 6.58
N ALA A 154 1.73 15.53 7.08
CA ALA A 154 2.81 16.14 7.84
C ALA A 154 3.95 16.66 6.95
N GLY A 155 3.88 16.47 5.64
CA GLY A 155 4.90 16.87 4.67
C GLY A 155 6.07 15.89 4.56
N GLY A 156 6.00 14.73 5.22
CA GLY A 156 7.00 13.68 5.17
C GLY A 156 6.71 12.60 4.11
N THR A 157 7.73 11.83 3.77
CA THR A 157 7.61 10.59 3.00
C THR A 157 7.50 9.41 3.96
N VAL A 158 6.70 8.40 3.61
CA VAL A 158 6.52 7.18 4.40
C VAL A 158 7.52 6.11 3.98
N LEU A 159 7.91 6.07 2.72
CA LEU A 159 8.90 5.12 2.23
C LEU A 159 10.33 5.66 2.44
N ARG A 160 11.20 4.81 2.95
CA ARG A 160 12.64 5.13 3.13
C ARG A 160 13.38 5.18 1.80
N HIS A 161 12.98 4.35 0.84
CA HIS A 161 13.56 4.31 -0.48
C HIS A 161 12.50 4.56 -1.55
N HIS A 162 12.90 5.21 -2.64
CA HIS A 162 12.08 5.45 -3.82
C HIS A 162 12.62 4.70 -5.05
N LYS A 163 13.71 3.96 -4.84
CA LYS A 163 14.36 3.11 -5.82
C LYS A 163 14.49 1.71 -5.24
N PHE A 164 13.85 0.73 -5.89
CA PHE A 164 13.79 -0.64 -5.43
C PHE A 164 14.40 -1.60 -6.42
N THR A 165 14.99 -2.68 -5.90
CA THR A 165 15.37 -3.84 -6.70
C THR A 165 14.24 -4.85 -6.69
N VAL A 166 13.73 -5.24 -7.86
CA VAL A 166 12.70 -6.27 -8.00
C VAL A 166 13.31 -7.63 -7.69
N VAL A 167 12.81 -8.32 -6.66
CA VAL A 167 13.38 -9.61 -6.23
C VAL A 167 12.44 -10.79 -6.50
N GLY A 168 11.22 -10.54 -6.94
CA GLY A 168 10.28 -11.58 -7.31
C GLY A 168 8.91 -11.04 -7.70
N PHE A 169 8.04 -11.98 -8.04
CA PHE A 169 6.65 -11.73 -8.37
C PHE A 169 5.74 -12.58 -7.50
N VAL A 170 4.62 -11.99 -7.08
CA VAL A 170 3.71 -12.58 -6.10
C VAL A 170 2.25 -12.49 -6.53
N ARG A 171 1.42 -13.36 -5.94
CA ARG A 171 -0.04 -13.26 -5.97
C ARG A 171 -0.55 -13.00 -4.55
N ALA A 172 -1.45 -12.03 -4.41
CA ALA A 172 -2.13 -11.74 -3.16
C ALA A 172 -3.45 -12.50 -3.07
N SER A 173 -3.75 -13.04 -1.90
CA SER A 173 -5.06 -13.65 -1.62
C SER A 173 -6.19 -12.61 -1.51
N GLU A 174 -5.87 -11.38 -1.10
CA GLU A 174 -6.82 -10.28 -0.96
C GLU A 174 -7.21 -9.60 -2.29
N THR A 175 -6.45 -9.83 -3.38
CA THR A 175 -6.67 -9.14 -4.66
C THR A 175 -7.15 -10.15 -5.72
N LEU A 176 -8.46 -10.27 -5.85
CA LEU A 176 -9.09 -11.21 -6.78
C LEU A 176 -9.32 -10.63 -8.17
N SER A 177 -9.56 -9.32 -8.26
CA SER A 177 -9.88 -8.67 -9.52
C SER A 177 -8.67 -7.96 -10.11
N CYS A 178 -8.46 -8.19 -11.38
CA CYS A 178 -7.47 -7.49 -12.18
C CYS A 178 -8.00 -6.18 -12.77
N LEU A 179 -9.33 -6.04 -12.83
CA LEU A 179 -9.99 -4.92 -13.49
C LEU A 179 -10.28 -3.77 -12.54
N ASN A 180 -10.49 -4.09 -11.26
CA ASN A 180 -10.73 -3.11 -10.22
C ASN A 180 -9.98 -3.52 -8.96
N MET A 181 -8.82 -2.91 -8.72
CA MET A 181 -7.99 -3.15 -7.54
C MET A 181 -8.28 -2.15 -6.41
N GLY A 182 -9.22 -1.25 -6.62
CA GLY A 182 -9.63 -0.22 -5.68
C GLY A 182 -9.10 1.18 -6.01
N GLN A 183 -9.40 2.10 -5.11
CA GLN A 183 -8.98 3.50 -5.24
C GLN A 183 -7.55 3.70 -4.74
N SER A 184 -6.86 4.65 -5.38
CA SER A 184 -5.53 5.11 -5.00
C SER A 184 -5.56 6.57 -4.54
N THR A 185 -4.72 6.90 -3.58
CA THR A 185 -4.46 8.29 -3.18
C THR A 185 -3.39 8.96 -4.06
N ALA A 186 -2.79 8.21 -5.01
CA ALA A 186 -1.76 8.65 -5.92
C ALA A 186 -2.19 8.46 -7.39
N GLY A 187 -1.54 9.17 -8.30
CA GLY A 187 -1.78 9.07 -9.75
C GLY A 187 -3.21 9.45 -10.13
N GLY A 188 -3.78 8.68 -11.05
CA GLY A 188 -5.13 8.89 -11.59
C GLY A 188 -6.29 8.48 -10.66
N GLY A 189 -6.02 8.16 -9.40
CA GLY A 189 -7.05 7.81 -8.41
C GLY A 189 -7.49 6.35 -8.41
N GLU A 190 -6.96 5.51 -9.30
CA GLU A 190 -7.28 4.08 -9.42
C GLU A 190 -6.01 3.25 -9.30
N LEU A 191 -6.04 2.19 -8.47
CA LEU A 191 -4.91 1.26 -8.35
C LEU A 191 -4.76 0.42 -9.62
N LYS A 192 -3.54 0.35 -10.14
CA LYS A 192 -3.17 -0.44 -11.33
C LYS A 192 -2.29 -1.64 -11.00
N GLY A 193 -1.82 -1.75 -9.77
CA GLY A 193 -0.99 -2.85 -9.30
C GLY A 193 -0.72 -2.75 -7.80
N TYR A 194 -0.11 -3.80 -7.26
CA TYR A 194 0.42 -3.82 -5.90
C TYR A 194 1.85 -4.36 -5.88
N ALA A 195 2.51 -4.09 -4.79
CA ALA A 195 3.84 -4.59 -4.51
C ALA A 195 3.99 -4.87 -3.01
N VAL A 196 5.01 -5.61 -2.65
CA VAL A 196 5.32 -6.00 -1.28
C VAL A 196 6.77 -5.62 -0.95
N ALA A 197 6.96 -4.95 0.18
CA ALA A 197 8.25 -4.60 0.73
C ALA A 197 8.35 -5.07 2.19
N VAL A 198 9.54 -5.08 2.78
CA VAL A 198 9.69 -5.40 4.21
C VAL A 198 9.07 -4.30 5.08
N PRO A 199 8.57 -4.62 6.30
CA PRO A 199 8.01 -3.60 7.19
C PRO A 199 8.97 -2.46 7.52
N GLY A 200 10.28 -2.74 7.58
CA GLY A 200 11.33 -1.73 7.82
C GLY A 200 11.50 -0.68 6.72
N GLU A 201 10.83 -0.84 5.57
CA GLU A 201 10.78 0.15 4.49
C GLU A 201 9.90 1.36 4.84
N PHE A 202 8.96 1.18 5.78
CA PHE A 202 7.98 2.20 6.13
C PHE A 202 8.44 2.99 7.37
N ASP A 203 8.66 4.28 7.18
CA ASP A 203 8.98 5.24 8.24
C ASP A 203 7.69 5.89 8.77
N SER A 204 6.92 5.12 9.53
CA SER A 204 5.64 5.55 10.09
C SER A 204 5.46 5.00 11.51
N ASP A 205 5.03 5.87 12.43
CA ASP A 205 4.73 5.50 13.82
C ASP A 205 3.40 4.77 13.98
N VAL A 206 2.57 4.76 12.93
CA VAL A 206 1.23 4.16 12.97
C VAL A 206 1.05 3.15 11.84
N LYS A 207 0.36 2.06 12.15
CA LYS A 207 -0.03 1.07 11.16
C LYS A 207 -1.15 1.61 10.28
N MET A 208 -1.31 1.07 9.07
CA MET A 208 -2.32 1.52 8.11
C MET A 208 -3.39 0.47 7.84
N ILE A 209 -3.08 -0.79 8.13
CA ILE A 209 -3.92 -1.94 7.85
C ILE A 209 -3.87 -2.92 9.01
N ALA A 210 -5.02 -3.48 9.39
CA ALA A 210 -5.13 -4.60 10.30
C ALA A 210 -5.92 -5.71 9.61
N ARG A 211 -5.38 -6.92 9.63
CA ARG A 211 -5.96 -8.12 9.06
C ARG A 211 -6.32 -9.07 10.18
N ALA A 212 -7.58 -9.44 10.28
CA ALA A 212 -8.07 -10.28 11.36
C ALA A 212 -8.68 -11.57 10.81
N THR A 213 -8.41 -12.68 11.49
CA THR A 213 -9.12 -13.95 11.33
C THR A 213 -9.85 -14.27 12.62
N TYR A 214 -10.96 -15.01 12.52
CA TYR A 214 -11.82 -15.32 13.64
C TYR A 214 -11.91 -16.83 13.89
N GLU A 215 -12.15 -17.23 15.15
CA GLU A 215 -12.23 -18.64 15.52
C GLU A 215 -13.46 -19.34 14.93
N ASP A 216 -14.59 -18.64 14.89
CA ASP A 216 -15.88 -19.16 14.43
C ASP A 216 -16.02 -19.19 12.88
N THR A 217 -15.08 -18.63 12.15
CA THR A 217 -15.00 -18.73 10.68
C THR A 217 -14.10 -19.86 10.20
N GLU A 218 -13.28 -20.42 11.09
CA GLU A 218 -12.32 -21.47 10.75
C GLU A 218 -13.00 -22.71 10.19
N GLY A 219 -12.58 -23.15 9.01
CA GLY A 219 -13.10 -24.35 8.37
C GLY A 219 -14.47 -24.19 7.71
N LEU A 220 -15.09 -23.01 7.78
CA LEU A 220 -16.31 -22.73 7.05
C LEU A 220 -16.01 -22.54 5.56
N ASP A 221 -16.96 -22.89 4.72
CA ASP A 221 -16.90 -22.58 3.30
C ASP A 221 -17.09 -21.07 3.09
N TYR A 222 -16.14 -20.41 2.44
CA TYR A 222 -16.15 -18.95 2.15
C TYR A 222 -17.41 -18.47 1.41
N TRP A 223 -18.11 -19.37 0.70
CA TRP A 223 -19.35 -19.06 -0.03
C TRP A 223 -20.62 -19.43 0.73
N SER A 224 -20.49 -20.04 1.91
CA SER A 224 -21.65 -20.42 2.74
C SER A 224 -22.37 -19.21 3.34
N ALA A 225 -23.59 -19.39 3.76
CA ALA A 225 -24.33 -18.38 4.51
C ALA A 225 -23.74 -18.19 5.90
N GLU A 226 -23.35 -19.29 6.53
CA GLU A 226 -22.74 -19.34 7.85
C GLU A 226 -21.49 -18.45 7.94
N TYR A 227 -20.59 -18.59 6.96
CA TYR A 227 -19.39 -17.74 6.89
C TYR A 227 -19.75 -16.25 6.75
N ARG A 228 -20.66 -15.92 5.82
CA ARG A 228 -21.05 -14.53 5.61
C ARG A 228 -21.70 -13.90 6.84
N ASP A 229 -22.55 -14.67 7.55
CA ASP A 229 -23.24 -14.20 8.75
C ASP A 229 -22.25 -13.99 9.90
N ALA A 230 -21.29 -14.89 10.08
CA ALA A 230 -20.22 -14.75 11.07
C ALA A 230 -19.36 -13.51 10.79
N VAL A 231 -18.87 -13.34 9.56
CA VAL A 231 -18.07 -12.18 9.16
C VAL A 231 -18.89 -10.88 9.32
N GLN A 232 -20.17 -10.87 8.95
CA GLN A 232 -21.02 -9.68 9.11
C GLN A 232 -21.18 -9.30 10.58
N LYS A 233 -21.41 -10.27 11.46
CA LYS A 233 -21.52 -10.07 12.93
C LYS A 233 -20.25 -9.41 13.48
N HIS A 234 -19.06 -9.93 13.14
CA HIS A 234 -17.78 -9.39 13.59
C HIS A 234 -17.50 -8.01 13.00
N LYS A 235 -17.86 -7.78 11.74
CA LYS A 235 -17.80 -6.47 11.11
C LYS A 235 -18.64 -5.43 11.86
N ASP A 236 -19.89 -5.74 12.20
CA ASP A 236 -20.78 -4.83 12.92
C ASP A 236 -20.25 -4.54 14.32
N GLN A 237 -19.68 -5.53 14.98
CA GLN A 237 -18.98 -5.36 16.25
C GLN A 237 -17.80 -4.40 16.13
N LEU A 238 -16.88 -4.62 15.16
CA LEU A 238 -15.74 -3.73 14.94
C LEU A 238 -16.17 -2.31 14.58
N VAL A 239 -17.20 -2.14 13.75
CA VAL A 239 -17.76 -0.82 13.42
C VAL A 239 -18.23 -0.11 14.69
N THR A 240 -18.89 -0.81 15.58
CA THR A 240 -19.37 -0.25 16.86
C THR A 240 -18.21 0.12 17.78
N LEU A 241 -17.23 -0.77 17.94
CA LEU A 241 -16.05 -0.54 18.78
C LEU A 241 -15.19 0.64 18.28
N LEU A 242 -15.06 0.79 16.97
CA LEU A 242 -14.24 1.81 16.34
C LEU A 242 -14.99 3.12 16.02
N ALA A 243 -16.28 3.21 16.30
CA ALA A 243 -17.14 4.34 15.89
C ALA A 243 -16.60 5.73 16.28
N ASN A 244 -15.97 5.84 17.45
CA ASN A 244 -15.42 7.10 17.96
C ASN A 244 -13.94 7.34 17.61
N GLN A 245 -13.23 6.32 17.13
CA GLN A 245 -11.79 6.39 16.87
C GLN A 245 -11.40 7.39 15.79
N PRO A 246 -12.12 7.52 14.66
CA PRO A 246 -11.79 8.51 13.64
C PRO A 246 -11.79 9.95 14.17
N LYS A 247 -12.76 10.32 15.01
CA LYS A 247 -12.84 11.66 15.63
C LYS A 247 -11.71 11.89 16.62
N ALA A 248 -11.40 10.90 17.46
CA ALA A 248 -10.30 10.96 18.41
C ALA A 248 -8.95 11.11 17.67
N ARG A 249 -8.76 10.37 16.60
CA ARG A 249 -7.55 10.44 15.77
C ARG A 249 -7.42 11.79 15.07
N GLU A 250 -8.49 12.31 14.51
CA GLU A 250 -8.51 13.67 13.92
C GLU A 250 -8.10 14.74 14.93
N ALA A 251 -8.66 14.70 16.14
CA ALA A 251 -8.33 15.62 17.22
C ALA A 251 -6.84 15.54 17.59
N THR A 252 -6.29 14.33 17.68
CA THR A 252 -4.87 14.10 17.97
C THR A 252 -3.98 14.68 16.87
N ILE A 253 -4.27 14.41 15.62
CA ILE A 253 -3.51 14.93 14.46
C ILE A 253 -3.56 16.45 14.44
N ARG A 254 -4.73 17.06 14.65
CA ARG A 254 -4.90 18.53 14.70
C ARG A 254 -4.06 19.15 15.83
N SER A 255 -4.05 18.52 17.02
CA SER A 255 -3.24 18.97 18.16
C SER A 255 -1.74 18.89 17.83
N GLN A 256 -1.27 17.78 17.27
CA GLN A 256 0.13 17.61 16.87
C GLN A 256 0.57 18.63 15.81
N GLN A 257 -0.30 18.89 14.81
CA GLN A 257 -0.02 19.89 13.78
C GLN A 257 0.04 21.31 14.33
N ARG A 258 -0.87 21.69 15.24
CA ARG A 258 -0.82 23.00 15.92
C ARG A 258 0.49 23.17 16.68
N LYS A 259 0.91 22.16 17.44
CA LYS A 259 2.17 22.19 18.17
C LYS A 259 3.37 22.40 17.23
N LYS A 260 3.44 21.68 16.13
CA LYS A 260 4.50 21.86 15.10
C LYS A 260 4.50 23.26 14.50
N ILE A 261 3.30 23.82 14.23
CA ILE A 261 3.16 25.20 13.71
C ILE A 261 3.66 26.22 14.75
N ASP A 262 3.34 26.07 16.02
CA ASP A 262 3.76 26.98 17.06
C ASP A 262 5.28 26.90 17.28
N GLU A 263 5.86 25.70 17.32
CA GLU A 263 7.31 25.50 17.34
C GLU A 263 8.03 26.14 16.12
N ALA A 264 7.44 26.02 14.93
CA ALA A 264 7.97 26.67 13.72
C ALA A 264 7.89 28.20 13.80
N LYS A 265 6.78 28.76 14.33
CA LYS A 265 6.64 30.19 14.56
C LYS A 265 7.68 30.74 15.54
N ASP A 266 7.93 30.01 16.64
CA ASP A 266 8.93 30.40 17.61
C ASP A 266 10.34 30.39 17.01
N LYS A 267 10.68 29.37 16.20
CA LYS A 267 11.95 29.35 15.45
C LYS A 267 12.09 30.52 14.51
N VAL A 268 11.04 30.85 13.75
CA VAL A 268 11.04 32.03 12.85
C VAL A 268 11.22 33.31 13.63
N LYS A 269 10.56 33.46 14.79
CA LYS A 269 10.71 34.64 15.66
C LYS A 269 12.15 34.79 16.17
N THR A 270 12.74 33.69 16.66
CA THR A 270 14.14 33.68 17.13
C THR A 270 15.12 34.01 15.99
N SER A 271 14.92 33.42 14.80
CA SER A 271 15.76 33.72 13.65
C SER A 271 15.65 35.16 13.19
N LYS A 272 14.45 35.80 13.26
CA LYS A 272 14.26 37.22 12.97
C LYS A 272 15.00 38.10 13.97
N GLN A 273 14.99 37.74 15.28
CA GLN A 273 15.74 38.47 16.28
C GLN A 273 17.26 38.40 16.02
N GLN A 274 17.77 37.20 15.74
CA GLN A 274 19.18 37.00 15.40
C GLN A 274 19.60 37.80 14.18
N LEU A 275 18.74 37.86 13.13
CA LEU A 275 18.98 38.66 11.94
C LEU A 275 19.03 40.16 12.28
N ALA A 276 18.10 40.65 13.08
CA ALA A 276 18.08 42.04 13.50
C ALA A 276 19.34 42.42 14.32
N ASP A 277 19.80 41.54 15.22
CA ASP A 277 21.00 41.77 16.00
C ASP A 277 22.27 41.75 15.13
N ALA A 278 22.35 40.81 14.17
CA ALA A 278 23.43 40.77 13.20
C ALA A 278 23.46 42.02 12.31
N GLN A 279 22.30 42.53 11.91
CA GLN A 279 22.21 43.79 11.13
C GLN A 279 22.73 44.98 11.94
N ARG A 280 22.35 45.09 13.22
CA ARG A 280 22.89 46.16 14.10
C ARG A 280 24.41 46.08 14.23
N GLN A 281 24.97 44.87 14.44
CA GLN A 281 26.43 44.68 14.50
C GLN A 281 27.12 45.08 13.22
N LEU A 282 26.49 44.81 12.04
CA LEU A 282 27.00 45.21 10.76
C LEU A 282 26.98 46.73 10.59
N ASP A 283 25.92 47.39 11.01
CA ASP A 283 25.79 48.84 10.95
C ASP A 283 26.79 49.56 11.88
N ASP A 284 26.99 49.03 13.12
CA ASP A 284 28.01 49.52 14.05
C ASP A 284 29.42 49.33 13.48
N ALA A 285 29.72 48.19 12.89
CA ALA A 285 31.01 47.95 12.24
C ALA A 285 31.26 48.86 11.03
N LYS A 286 30.25 49.14 10.23
CA LYS A 286 30.35 50.14 9.15
C LYS A 286 30.67 51.54 9.68
N GLN A 287 29.97 51.94 10.75
CA GLN A 287 30.23 53.25 11.36
C GLN A 287 31.63 53.37 11.91
N GLN A 288 32.19 52.28 12.51
CA GLN A 288 33.57 52.23 12.94
C GLN A 288 34.58 52.37 11.79
N ILE A 289 34.29 51.67 10.67
CA ILE A 289 35.11 51.79 9.45
C ILE A 289 35.07 53.23 8.87
N ASP A 290 33.92 53.85 8.82
CA ASP A 290 33.78 55.18 8.30
C ASP A 290 34.51 56.21 9.22
N ASN A 291 34.38 56.11 10.54
CA ASN A 291 35.14 56.91 11.49
C ASN A 291 36.64 56.74 11.34
N ALA A 292 37.11 55.48 11.17
CA ALA A 292 38.54 55.22 10.95
C ALA A 292 39.09 55.79 9.61
N LYS A 293 38.25 55.78 8.56
CA LYS A 293 38.58 56.41 7.26
C LYS A 293 38.71 57.94 7.40
N ASP A 294 37.79 58.55 8.14
CA ASP A 294 37.82 60.01 8.38
C ASP A 294 39.12 60.38 9.14
N GLN A 295 39.44 59.66 10.21
CA GLN A 295 40.69 59.86 10.95
C GLN A 295 41.96 59.66 10.10
N LEU A 296 41.95 58.64 9.21
CA LEU A 296 43.06 58.44 8.25
C LEU A 296 43.15 59.58 7.24
N SER A 297 42.04 60.13 6.80
CA SER A 297 42.03 61.24 5.84
C SER A 297 42.53 62.56 6.50
N GLU A 298 42.14 62.78 7.76
CA GLU A 298 42.63 63.92 8.57
C GLU A 298 44.17 63.82 8.85
N GLY A 299 44.60 62.65 9.32
CA GLY A 299 46.02 62.43 9.60
C GLY A 299 46.89 62.45 8.34
N SER A 300 46.37 62.05 7.18
CA SER A 300 47.08 62.20 5.93
C SER A 300 47.18 63.65 5.42
N ALA A 301 46.15 64.47 5.71
CA ALA A 301 46.19 65.90 5.40
C ALA A 301 47.17 66.67 6.28
N GLU A 302 47.20 66.39 7.59
CA GLU A 302 48.21 66.97 8.53
C GLU A 302 49.64 66.56 8.11
N ALA A 303 49.90 65.35 7.76
CA ALA A 303 51.24 64.87 7.33
C ALA A 303 51.72 65.53 6.05
N VAL A 304 50.78 65.85 5.13
CA VAL A 304 51.10 66.60 3.89
C VAL A 304 51.36 68.08 4.18
N GLU A 305 50.66 68.67 5.14
CA GLU A 305 50.87 70.07 5.57
C GLU A 305 52.22 70.22 6.30
N GLU A 306 52.58 69.33 7.24
CA GLU A 306 53.86 69.29 7.94
C GLU A 306 55.01 69.04 6.95
N GLY A 307 54.84 68.11 6.01
CA GLY A 307 55.86 67.81 4.98
C GLY A 307 56.09 69.02 4.03
N SER A 308 55.07 69.78 3.74
CA SER A 308 55.18 70.98 2.91
C SER A 308 55.82 72.16 3.66
N ALA A 309 55.57 72.31 4.94
CA ALA A 309 56.21 73.29 5.80
C ALA A 309 57.69 73.02 6.05
N ALA A 310 58.09 71.76 6.20
CA ALA A 310 59.51 71.35 6.31
C ALA A 310 60.29 71.45 5.02
N ALA A 311 59.66 71.42 3.86
CA ALA A 311 60.31 71.63 2.54
C ALA A 311 60.49 73.12 2.15
N ALA A 312 59.89 74.06 2.92
CA ALA A 312 59.95 75.48 2.72
C ALA A 312 60.97 76.21 3.59
N GLN A 313 61.73 75.53 4.45
CA GLN A 313 62.89 75.97 5.20
C GLN A 313 64.19 75.48 4.53
#